data_d5afe7e5f248ee1cff6ae5814100e509
#
_entry.id   d5afe7e5f248ee1cff6ae5814100e509
#
_cell.length_a   1.000
_cell.length_b   1.000
_cell.length_c   1.000
_cell.angle_alpha   90.00
_cell.angle_beta   90.00
_cell.angle_gamma   90.00
#
_symmetry.space_group_name_H-M   'P 1'
#
loop_
_entity.id
_entity.type
_entity.pdbx_description
1 polymer ?
#
loop_
_entity_poly.entity_id
_entity_poly.type
_entity_poly.pdbx_seq_one_letter_code
_entity_poly.pdbx_strand_id
1 'polypeptide(L)'
;MKDAYIPHYDVKSLILKETFKMLLVRNPESITVAELESAIGFTRGSIFYHMKNKKEIIELAMSTHLCSSFNPYFPVNSLHIKTLKQYIEAKINHLSGICRWMETEGIHVNIGTTFFHILSQLEVCHPEFSELMFDMREKDKQQWEKILNMAVANREIETAMDIKQRARVFCDSYTGYLIHDFGQRQDIHNNSLYSLYELIKRKY
;
A
#
# COMPACT_ATOMS: atom_id res chain seq x y z
N MET A 1 41.65 18.88 -1.97
CA MET A 1 40.69 17.76 -1.97
C MET A 1 39.37 18.35 -1.56
N LYS A 2 38.38 18.37 -2.47
CA LYS A 2 37.05 18.93 -2.17
C LYS A 2 36.30 17.84 -1.40
N ASP A 3 35.91 18.18 -0.17
CA ASP A 3 35.00 17.34 0.62
C ASP A 3 33.69 17.20 -0.18
N ALA A 4 33.46 16.01 -0.68
CA ALA A 4 32.19 15.66 -1.29
C ALA A 4 31.13 15.76 -0.18
N TYR A 5 30.21 16.70 -0.33
CA TYR A 5 29.00 16.80 0.50
C TYR A 5 28.23 15.48 0.35
N ILE A 6 28.40 14.58 1.32
CA ILE A 6 27.56 13.40 1.46
C ILE A 6 26.25 13.90 2.05
N PRO A 7 25.13 13.84 1.30
CA PRO A 7 23.84 14.18 1.90
C PRO A 7 23.70 13.36 3.19
N HIS A 8 23.25 13.98 4.26
CA HIS A 8 22.89 13.29 5.51
C HIS A 8 21.73 12.33 5.16
N TYR A 9 22.07 11.17 4.61
CA TYR A 9 21.14 10.05 4.59
C TYR A 9 20.88 9.71 6.04
N ASP A 10 19.62 9.85 6.46
CA ASP A 10 19.22 9.29 7.73
C ASP A 10 19.45 7.77 7.65
N VAL A 11 20.55 7.32 8.29
CA VAL A 11 20.97 5.91 8.29
C VAL A 11 19.84 5.01 8.73
N LYS A 12 19.03 5.48 9.68
CA LYS A 12 17.85 4.76 10.13
C LYS A 12 16.83 4.56 9.00
N SER A 13 16.52 5.59 8.26
CA SER A 13 15.61 5.51 7.10
C SER A 13 16.13 4.56 6.03
N LEU A 14 17.44 4.55 5.78
CA LEU A 14 18.05 3.61 4.84
C LEU A 14 17.95 2.16 5.31
N ILE A 15 18.23 1.90 6.60
CA ILE A 15 18.07 0.56 7.21
C ILE A 15 16.60 0.09 7.02
N LEU A 16 15.63 0.93 7.34
CA LEU A 16 14.22 0.58 7.24
C LEU A 16 13.79 0.33 5.79
N LYS A 17 14.24 1.17 4.86
CA LYS A 17 13.94 1.02 3.42
C LYS A 17 14.48 -0.30 2.87
N GLU A 18 15.76 -0.59 3.07
CA GLU A 18 16.38 -1.81 2.54
C GLU A 18 15.80 -3.07 3.20
N THR A 19 15.52 -3.02 4.51
CA THR A 19 14.81 -4.11 5.18
C THR A 19 13.42 -4.32 4.58
N PHE A 20 12.67 -3.27 4.34
CA PHE A 20 11.34 -3.36 3.73
C PHE A 20 11.38 -3.97 2.32
N LYS A 21 12.36 -3.58 1.51
CA LYS A 21 12.57 -4.20 0.19
C LYS A 21 12.80 -5.71 0.28
N MET A 22 13.58 -6.17 1.26
CA MET A 22 13.76 -7.61 1.50
C MET A 22 12.46 -8.29 1.92
N LEU A 23 11.66 -7.65 2.77
CA LEU A 23 10.37 -8.17 3.25
C LEU A 23 9.33 -8.31 2.13
N LEU A 24 9.45 -7.55 1.05
CA LEU A 24 8.58 -7.68 -0.12
C LEU A 24 8.78 -9.00 -0.88
N VAL A 25 9.93 -9.63 -0.74
CA VAL A 25 10.31 -10.83 -1.53
C VAL A 25 10.68 -12.04 -0.67
N ARG A 26 10.76 -11.87 0.67
CA ARG A 26 11.24 -12.90 1.59
C ARG A 26 10.51 -12.85 2.93
N ASN A 27 10.48 -13.99 3.61
CA ASN A 27 9.95 -14.09 4.96
C ASN A 27 10.86 -13.35 5.96
N PRO A 28 10.30 -12.67 6.97
CA PRO A 28 11.06 -11.93 8.00
C PRO A 28 12.14 -12.79 8.68
N GLU A 29 11.82 -14.04 8.99
CA GLU A 29 12.73 -14.96 9.67
C GLU A 29 13.97 -15.31 8.83
N SER A 30 13.84 -15.33 7.50
CA SER A 30 14.93 -15.65 6.58
C SER A 30 15.93 -14.52 6.36
N ILE A 31 15.60 -13.28 6.74
CA ILE A 31 16.49 -12.13 6.59
C ILE A 31 17.55 -12.17 7.68
N THR A 32 18.82 -12.12 7.29
CA THR A 32 19.95 -12.09 8.21
C THR A 32 20.57 -10.69 8.34
N VAL A 33 21.23 -10.45 9.48
CA VAL A 33 21.93 -9.17 9.69
C VAL A 33 23.08 -9.00 8.67
N ALA A 34 23.76 -10.08 8.30
CA ALA A 34 24.82 -10.03 7.30
C ALA A 34 24.33 -9.60 5.91
N GLU A 35 23.13 -10.01 5.53
CA GLU A 35 22.49 -9.54 4.29
C GLU A 35 22.10 -8.07 4.37
N LEU A 36 21.63 -7.60 5.55
CA LEU A 36 21.37 -6.18 5.78
C LEU A 36 22.67 -5.37 5.68
N GLU A 37 23.76 -5.83 6.29
CA GLU A 37 25.09 -5.19 6.17
C GLU A 37 25.50 -5.05 4.70
N SER A 38 25.33 -6.11 3.92
CA SER A 38 25.66 -6.12 2.49
C SER A 38 24.76 -5.17 1.65
N ALA A 39 23.47 -5.14 1.93
CA ALA A 39 22.50 -4.31 1.18
C ALA A 39 22.64 -2.83 1.51
N ILE A 40 22.93 -2.49 2.78
CA ILE A 40 22.99 -1.11 3.26
C ILE A 40 24.40 -0.51 3.09
N GLY A 41 25.44 -1.37 3.06
CA GLY A 41 26.85 -0.95 3.03
C GLY A 41 27.39 -0.47 4.39
N PHE A 42 26.70 -0.78 5.49
CA PHE A 42 27.13 -0.45 6.86
C PHE A 42 27.48 -1.70 7.65
N THR A 43 28.41 -1.57 8.60
CA THR A 43 28.78 -2.66 9.49
C THR A 43 27.66 -2.96 10.50
N ARG A 44 27.67 -4.18 11.02
CA ARG A 44 26.76 -4.62 12.09
C ARG A 44 26.72 -3.67 13.28
N GLY A 45 27.91 -3.16 13.70
CA GLY A 45 28.01 -2.18 14.77
C GLY A 45 27.29 -0.87 14.46
N SER A 46 27.41 -0.39 13.23
CA SER A 46 26.70 0.82 12.78
C SER A 46 25.20 0.61 12.74
N ILE A 47 24.73 -0.55 12.26
CA ILE A 47 23.28 -0.87 12.23
C ILE A 47 22.74 -0.90 13.67
N PHE A 48 23.39 -1.61 14.59
CA PHE A 48 22.93 -1.72 15.98
C PHE A 48 23.20 -0.50 16.85
N TYR A 49 23.93 0.48 16.36
CA TYR A 49 23.97 1.80 16.96
C TYR A 49 22.60 2.53 16.82
N HIS A 50 21.89 2.31 15.70
CA HIS A 50 20.59 2.93 15.42
C HIS A 50 19.40 2.06 15.82
N MET A 51 19.58 0.75 15.96
CA MET A 51 18.53 -0.26 16.18
C MET A 51 18.93 -1.23 17.27
N LYS A 52 18.02 -1.63 18.14
CA LYS A 52 18.31 -2.54 19.27
C LYS A 52 18.61 -3.97 18.82
N ASN A 53 17.82 -4.47 17.88
CA ASN A 53 17.91 -5.85 17.39
C ASN A 53 17.20 -6.03 16.05
N LYS A 54 17.33 -7.23 15.43
CA LYS A 54 16.69 -7.57 14.16
C LYS A 54 15.15 -7.43 14.21
N LYS A 55 14.53 -7.82 15.32
CA LYS A 55 13.07 -7.76 15.49
C LYS A 55 12.59 -6.31 15.37
N GLU A 56 13.22 -5.39 16.09
CA GLU A 56 12.91 -3.95 16.01
C GLU A 56 13.09 -3.40 14.59
N ILE A 57 14.14 -3.82 13.86
CA ILE A 57 14.35 -3.40 12.47
C ILE A 57 13.17 -3.81 11.60
N ILE A 58 12.73 -5.07 11.70
CA ILE A 58 11.59 -5.61 10.94
C ILE A 58 10.31 -4.86 11.31
N GLU A 59 10.00 -4.72 12.59
CA GLU A 59 8.79 -4.04 13.07
C GLU A 59 8.73 -2.59 12.61
N LEU A 60 9.83 -1.85 12.74
CA LEU A 60 9.91 -0.47 12.30
C LEU A 60 9.85 -0.34 10.77
N ALA A 61 10.52 -1.21 10.02
CA ALA A 61 10.44 -1.21 8.56
C ALA A 61 9.00 -1.43 8.09
N MET A 62 8.30 -2.38 8.70
CA MET A 62 6.91 -2.68 8.40
C MET A 62 5.98 -1.52 8.76
N SER A 63 6.03 -1.04 10.02
CA SER A 63 5.15 0.05 10.48
C SER A 63 5.38 1.33 9.67
N THR A 64 6.64 1.69 9.40
CA THR A 64 6.97 2.90 8.62
C THR A 64 6.39 2.84 7.21
N HIS A 65 6.51 1.71 6.53
CA HIS A 65 6.11 1.61 5.12
C HIS A 65 4.64 1.21 4.95
N LEU A 66 4.09 0.32 5.79
CA LEU A 66 2.67 -0.04 5.74
C LEU A 66 1.74 1.08 6.25
N CYS A 67 2.23 1.95 7.16
CA CYS A 67 1.46 3.13 7.59
C CYS A 67 1.64 4.33 6.66
N SER A 68 2.36 4.18 5.56
CA SER A 68 2.65 5.23 4.58
C SER A 68 1.94 4.99 3.26
N SER A 69 2.28 5.83 2.28
CA SER A 69 1.79 5.74 0.90
C SER A 69 2.10 4.42 0.19
N PHE A 70 2.91 3.53 0.78
CA PHE A 70 3.16 2.19 0.24
C PHE A 70 2.01 1.19 0.51
N ASN A 71 1.10 1.51 1.41
CA ASN A 71 -0.06 0.66 1.68
C ASN A 71 -1.13 0.84 0.60
N PRO A 72 -1.60 -0.22 -0.07
CA PRO A 72 -2.68 -0.13 -1.05
C PRO A 72 -3.98 0.48 -0.50
N TYR A 73 -4.25 0.29 0.79
CA TYR A 73 -5.41 0.87 1.48
C TYR A 73 -5.15 2.27 2.04
N PHE A 74 -3.96 2.85 1.79
CA PHE A 74 -3.67 4.19 2.26
C PHE A 74 -4.69 5.19 1.69
N PRO A 75 -5.22 6.12 2.52
CA PRO A 75 -6.19 7.09 2.07
C PRO A 75 -5.62 7.99 0.98
N VAL A 76 -6.24 8.00 -0.20
CA VAL A 76 -5.89 8.96 -1.24
C VAL A 76 -6.38 10.35 -0.84
N ASN A 77 -5.60 11.38 -1.17
CA ASN A 77 -5.99 12.75 -0.88
C ASN A 77 -7.27 13.11 -1.66
N SER A 78 -8.38 13.26 -0.92
CA SER A 78 -9.70 13.51 -1.50
C SER A 78 -10.07 14.98 -1.61
N LEU A 79 -9.18 15.93 -1.25
CA LEU A 79 -9.49 17.37 -1.24
C LEU A 79 -9.97 17.91 -2.60
N HIS A 80 -9.45 17.36 -3.68
CA HIS A 80 -9.79 17.78 -5.05
C HIS A 80 -10.70 16.77 -5.79
N ILE A 81 -11.09 15.69 -5.14
CA ILE A 81 -11.95 14.65 -5.73
C ILE A 81 -13.40 15.10 -5.63
N LYS A 82 -14.06 15.22 -6.78
CA LYS A 82 -15.45 15.68 -6.89
C LYS A 82 -16.40 14.59 -7.41
N THR A 83 -15.88 13.48 -7.90
CA THR A 83 -16.67 12.40 -8.49
C THR A 83 -16.16 11.03 -8.04
N LEU A 84 -17.04 10.03 -8.06
CA LEU A 84 -16.68 8.63 -7.79
C LEU A 84 -15.64 8.14 -8.81
N LYS A 85 -15.81 8.53 -10.09
CA LYS A 85 -14.85 8.20 -11.14
C LYS A 85 -13.45 8.69 -10.80
N GLN A 86 -13.30 9.97 -10.40
CA GLN A 86 -12.00 10.52 -9.98
C GLN A 86 -11.41 9.79 -8.79
N TYR A 87 -12.24 9.33 -7.85
CA TYR A 87 -11.75 8.56 -6.71
C TYR A 87 -11.22 7.19 -7.12
N ILE A 88 -11.90 6.49 -8.00
CA ILE A 88 -11.43 5.22 -8.59
C ILE A 88 -10.09 5.44 -9.30
N GLU A 89 -9.98 6.46 -10.13
CA GLU A 89 -8.74 6.84 -10.82
C GLU A 89 -7.60 7.13 -9.83
N ALA A 90 -7.89 7.86 -8.76
CA ALA A 90 -6.89 8.16 -7.72
C ALA A 90 -6.38 6.91 -7.00
N LYS A 91 -7.27 5.95 -6.68
CA LYS A 91 -6.90 4.65 -6.09
C LYS A 91 -6.01 3.85 -7.04
N ILE A 92 -6.35 3.77 -8.31
CA ILE A 92 -5.56 3.04 -9.32
C ILE A 92 -4.21 3.72 -9.55
N ASN A 93 -4.17 5.04 -9.63
CA ASN A 93 -2.93 5.80 -9.78
C ASN A 93 -2.00 5.62 -8.56
N HIS A 94 -2.57 5.52 -7.36
CA HIS A 94 -1.81 5.21 -6.14
C HIS A 94 -1.11 3.84 -6.26
N LEU A 95 -1.84 2.79 -6.65
CA LEU A 95 -1.25 1.46 -6.88
C LEU A 95 -0.17 1.49 -7.97
N SER A 96 -0.42 2.20 -9.07
CA SER A 96 0.56 2.37 -10.14
C SER A 96 1.82 3.10 -9.68
N GLY A 97 1.69 4.01 -8.71
CA GLY A 97 2.82 4.67 -8.05
C GLY A 97 3.67 3.68 -7.25
N ILE A 98 3.04 2.80 -6.49
CA ILE A 98 3.73 1.74 -5.72
C ILE A 98 4.48 0.80 -6.67
N CYS A 99 3.84 0.35 -7.75
CA CYS A 99 4.48 -0.54 -8.72
C CYS A 99 5.70 0.10 -9.39
N ARG A 100 5.59 1.35 -9.82
CA ARG A 100 6.73 2.09 -10.40
C ARG A 100 7.88 2.21 -9.42
N TRP A 101 7.60 2.47 -8.16
CA TRP A 101 8.64 2.49 -7.13
C TRP A 101 9.30 1.10 -7.00
N MET A 102 8.51 0.01 -6.95
CA MET A 102 9.05 -1.35 -6.89
C MET A 102 9.95 -1.65 -8.11
N GLU A 103 9.52 -1.28 -9.30
CA GLU A 103 10.32 -1.45 -10.54
C GLU A 103 11.63 -0.66 -10.48
N THR A 104 11.61 0.59 -10.00
CA THR A 104 12.84 1.41 -9.86
C THR A 104 13.81 0.85 -8.82
N GLU A 105 13.30 0.14 -7.81
CA GLU A 105 14.12 -0.55 -6.80
C GLU A 105 14.51 -1.98 -7.23
N GLY A 106 14.21 -2.40 -8.45
CA GLY A 106 14.53 -3.73 -8.98
C GLY A 106 13.69 -4.87 -8.40
N ILE A 107 12.51 -4.57 -7.87
CA ILE A 107 11.61 -5.53 -7.25
C ILE A 107 10.54 -5.95 -8.27
N HIS A 108 10.64 -7.17 -8.78
CA HIS A 108 9.77 -7.70 -9.83
C HIS A 108 8.81 -8.77 -9.29
N VAL A 109 7.88 -8.34 -8.41
CA VAL A 109 6.86 -9.20 -7.82
C VAL A 109 5.48 -8.56 -7.97
N ASN A 110 4.42 -9.37 -7.92
CA ASN A 110 3.06 -8.85 -7.93
C ASN A 110 2.76 -8.18 -6.58
N ILE A 111 2.36 -6.90 -6.61
CA ILE A 111 2.11 -6.11 -5.40
C ILE A 111 1.00 -6.72 -4.52
N GLY A 112 -0.07 -7.22 -5.15
CA GLY A 112 -1.21 -7.78 -4.41
C GLY A 112 -0.81 -9.03 -3.65
N THR A 113 -0.20 -10.01 -4.33
CA THR A 113 0.26 -11.24 -3.70
C THR A 113 1.34 -10.98 -2.65
N THR A 114 2.26 -10.07 -2.92
CA THR A 114 3.30 -9.65 -1.97
C THR A 114 2.70 -8.98 -0.75
N PHE A 115 1.76 -8.07 -0.94
CA PHE A 115 1.10 -7.38 0.17
C PHE A 115 0.35 -8.36 1.08
N PHE A 116 -0.41 -9.30 0.49
CA PHE A 116 -1.11 -10.33 1.26
C PHE A 116 -0.15 -11.33 1.93
N HIS A 117 0.95 -11.67 1.28
CA HIS A 117 1.99 -12.49 1.89
C HIS A 117 2.56 -11.82 3.14
N ILE A 118 2.94 -10.54 3.04
CA ILE A 118 3.41 -9.77 4.17
C ILE A 118 2.39 -9.73 5.30
N LEU A 119 1.11 -9.45 4.97
CA LEU A 119 0.05 -9.39 5.98
C LEU A 119 -0.12 -10.72 6.72
N SER A 120 -0.11 -11.85 5.99
CA SER A 120 -0.25 -13.16 6.61
C SER A 120 0.92 -13.49 7.54
N GLN A 121 2.13 -13.10 7.17
CA GLN A 121 3.32 -13.29 8.03
C GLN A 121 3.25 -12.39 9.29
N LEU A 122 2.79 -11.17 9.13
CA LEU A 122 2.62 -10.25 10.26
C LEU A 122 1.55 -10.74 11.24
N GLU A 123 0.42 -11.20 10.75
CA GLU A 123 -0.66 -11.70 11.60
C GLU A 123 -0.21 -12.85 12.51
N VAL A 124 0.68 -13.69 12.00
CA VAL A 124 1.24 -14.82 12.77
C VAL A 124 2.35 -14.39 13.74
N CYS A 125 3.29 -13.54 13.28
CA CYS A 125 4.50 -13.21 14.03
C CYS A 125 4.35 -11.94 14.89
N HIS A 126 3.42 -11.06 14.52
CA HIS A 126 3.25 -9.72 15.08
C HIS A 126 1.77 -9.35 15.18
N PRO A 127 1.01 -9.91 16.13
CA PRO A 127 -0.45 -9.70 16.26
C PRO A 127 -0.86 -8.22 16.34
N GLU A 128 0.00 -7.35 16.86
CA GLU A 128 -0.21 -5.90 16.91
C GLU A 128 -0.45 -5.24 15.56
N PHE A 129 0.05 -5.83 14.46
CA PHE A 129 -0.22 -5.34 13.11
C PHE A 129 -1.61 -5.70 12.59
N SER A 130 -2.25 -6.73 13.12
CA SER A 130 -3.62 -7.11 12.75
C SER A 130 -4.62 -6.00 13.06
N GLU A 131 -4.50 -5.37 14.24
CA GLU A 131 -5.33 -4.25 14.64
C GLU A 131 -5.11 -3.02 13.73
N LEU A 132 -3.84 -2.70 13.46
CA LEU A 132 -3.49 -1.63 12.53
C LEU A 132 -4.10 -1.83 11.15
N MET A 133 -4.01 -3.04 10.60
CA MET A 133 -4.56 -3.37 9.30
C MET A 133 -6.08 -3.36 9.26
N PHE A 134 -6.72 -3.79 10.35
CA PHE A 134 -8.16 -3.67 10.50
C PHE A 134 -8.60 -2.20 10.46
N ASP A 135 -7.94 -1.34 11.23
CA ASP A 135 -8.20 0.10 11.26
C ASP A 135 -8.03 0.75 9.88
N MET A 136 -7.02 0.35 9.13
CA MET A 136 -6.78 0.90 7.79
C MET A 136 -7.88 0.49 6.81
N ARG A 137 -8.35 -0.75 6.86
CA ARG A 137 -9.48 -1.23 6.03
C ARG A 137 -10.78 -0.51 6.40
N GLU A 138 -11.04 -0.29 7.69
CA GLU A 138 -12.23 0.46 8.12
C GLU A 138 -12.16 1.93 7.69
N LYS A 139 -10.99 2.56 7.73
CA LYS A 139 -10.80 3.91 7.20
C LYS A 139 -11.01 3.98 5.68
N ASP A 140 -10.50 3.00 4.93
CA ASP A 140 -10.74 2.92 3.47
C ASP A 140 -12.23 2.77 3.17
N LYS A 141 -12.94 1.89 3.88
CA LYS A 141 -14.39 1.70 3.74
C LYS A 141 -15.16 2.99 4.03
N GLN A 142 -14.82 3.71 5.11
CA GLN A 142 -15.42 5.01 5.43
C GLN A 142 -15.18 6.05 4.33
N GLN A 143 -14.02 6.03 3.69
CA GLN A 143 -13.76 6.88 2.52
C GLN A 143 -14.66 6.52 1.34
N TRP A 144 -14.83 5.23 1.03
CA TRP A 144 -15.79 4.79 0.00
C TRP A 144 -17.21 5.25 0.31
N GLU A 145 -17.67 5.09 1.55
CA GLU A 145 -18.98 5.58 1.98
C GLU A 145 -19.15 7.10 1.75
N LYS A 146 -18.14 7.88 2.13
CA LYS A 146 -18.13 9.34 1.93
C LYS A 146 -18.21 9.72 0.45
N ILE A 147 -17.42 9.08 -0.39
CA ILE A 147 -17.37 9.36 -1.83
C ILE A 147 -18.65 8.92 -2.53
N LEU A 148 -19.22 7.77 -2.15
CA LEU A 148 -20.49 7.30 -2.69
C LEU A 148 -21.65 8.23 -2.30
N ASN A 149 -21.71 8.72 -1.06
CA ASN A 149 -22.70 9.72 -0.63
C ASN A 149 -22.56 11.00 -1.46
N MET A 150 -21.35 11.47 -1.69
CA MET A 150 -21.11 12.65 -2.55
C MET A 150 -21.57 12.41 -3.99
N ALA A 151 -21.26 11.24 -4.56
CA ALA A 151 -21.67 10.89 -5.93
C ALA A 151 -23.19 10.82 -6.09
N VAL A 152 -23.91 10.37 -5.05
CA VAL A 152 -25.38 10.42 -4.99
C VAL A 152 -25.89 11.86 -4.94
N ALA A 153 -25.34 12.66 -4.04
CA ALA A 153 -25.74 14.07 -3.88
C ALA A 153 -25.52 14.86 -5.19
N ASN A 154 -24.45 14.56 -5.91
CA ASN A 154 -24.11 15.15 -7.19
C ASN A 154 -24.91 14.54 -8.38
N ARG A 155 -25.77 13.55 -8.12
CA ARG A 155 -26.52 12.82 -9.15
C ARG A 155 -25.63 12.09 -10.17
N GLU A 156 -24.41 11.75 -9.80
CA GLU A 156 -23.48 10.97 -10.64
C GLU A 156 -23.90 9.50 -10.75
N ILE A 157 -24.43 8.96 -9.64
CA ILE A 157 -24.88 7.56 -9.56
C ILE A 157 -26.31 7.47 -9.06
N GLU A 158 -26.96 6.32 -9.35
CA GLU A 158 -28.27 5.99 -8.81
C GLU A 158 -28.17 5.18 -7.52
N THR A 159 -29.16 5.36 -6.61
CA THR A 159 -29.18 4.65 -5.34
C THR A 159 -30.36 3.70 -5.28
N ALA A 160 -30.17 2.45 -5.63
CA ALA A 160 -31.11 1.38 -5.29
C ALA A 160 -30.66 0.56 -4.08
N MET A 161 -29.43 0.74 -3.63
CA MET A 161 -28.80 -0.06 -2.56
C MET A 161 -28.32 0.87 -1.43
N ASP A 162 -28.35 0.38 -0.19
CA ASP A 162 -27.74 1.07 0.94
C ASP A 162 -26.27 1.40 0.69
N ILE A 163 -25.86 2.63 1.03
CA ILE A 163 -24.51 3.14 0.78
C ILE A 163 -23.43 2.29 1.47
N LYS A 164 -23.69 1.80 2.68
CA LYS A 164 -22.73 0.97 3.42
C LYS A 164 -22.48 -0.37 2.72
N GLN A 165 -23.56 -0.98 2.21
CA GLN A 165 -23.46 -2.22 1.44
C GLN A 165 -22.70 -1.97 0.13
N ARG A 166 -22.97 -0.86 -0.55
CA ARG A 166 -22.28 -0.46 -1.78
C ARG A 166 -20.80 -0.19 -1.54
N ALA A 167 -20.46 0.53 -0.47
CA ALA A 167 -19.06 0.76 -0.07
C ALA A 167 -18.32 -0.56 0.15
N ARG A 168 -18.96 -1.51 0.81
CA ARG A 168 -18.38 -2.86 0.98
C ARG A 168 -18.11 -3.53 -0.36
N VAL A 169 -19.06 -3.49 -1.31
CA VAL A 169 -18.85 -4.05 -2.65
C VAL A 169 -17.66 -3.42 -3.36
N PHE A 170 -17.48 -2.08 -3.26
CA PHE A 170 -16.32 -1.40 -3.83
C PHE A 170 -15.01 -1.80 -3.13
N CYS A 171 -15.00 -1.91 -1.80
CA CYS A 171 -13.83 -2.39 -1.05
C CYS A 171 -13.44 -3.81 -1.44
N ASP A 172 -14.42 -4.73 -1.51
CA ASP A 172 -14.18 -6.12 -1.88
C ASP A 172 -13.69 -6.23 -3.32
N SER A 173 -14.25 -5.44 -4.24
CA SER A 173 -13.83 -5.38 -5.64
C SER A 173 -12.43 -4.76 -5.79
N TYR A 174 -12.09 -3.76 -5.00
CA TYR A 174 -10.74 -3.18 -4.97
C TYR A 174 -9.72 -4.21 -4.48
N THR A 175 -10.06 -4.95 -3.43
CA THR A 175 -9.23 -6.03 -2.92
C THR A 175 -9.04 -7.14 -3.97
N GLY A 176 -10.12 -7.55 -4.63
CA GLY A 176 -10.05 -8.52 -5.73
C GLY A 176 -9.18 -8.03 -6.88
N TYR A 177 -9.35 -6.78 -7.30
CA TYR A 177 -8.53 -6.15 -8.33
C TYR A 177 -7.04 -6.13 -7.94
N LEU A 178 -6.73 -5.75 -6.70
CA LEU A 178 -5.36 -5.74 -6.18
C LEU A 178 -4.71 -7.13 -6.27
N ILE A 179 -5.45 -8.19 -5.92
CA ILE A 179 -4.90 -9.55 -5.89
C ILE A 179 -4.75 -10.16 -7.28
N HIS A 180 -5.77 -10.01 -8.13
CA HIS A 180 -5.90 -10.79 -9.36
C HIS A 180 -5.45 -10.03 -10.60
N ASP A 181 -5.79 -8.76 -10.70
CA ASP A 181 -5.67 -8.03 -11.96
C ASP A 181 -4.46 -7.08 -11.97
N PHE A 182 -4.10 -6.54 -10.81
CA PHE A 182 -3.07 -5.54 -10.74
C PHE A 182 -1.66 -6.16 -10.88
N GLY A 183 -0.95 -5.78 -11.94
CA GLY A 183 0.36 -6.34 -12.29
C GLY A 183 0.38 -7.18 -13.55
N GLN A 184 -0.79 -7.52 -14.12
CA GLN A 184 -0.86 -8.19 -15.43
C GLN A 184 -0.89 -7.21 -16.62
N ARG A 185 -0.54 -5.94 -16.43
CA ARG A 185 -0.56 -4.86 -17.45
C ARG A 185 -1.92 -4.71 -18.15
N GLN A 186 -3.01 -4.99 -17.46
CA GLN A 186 -4.33 -4.75 -18.02
C GLN A 186 -4.61 -3.23 -18.08
N ASP A 187 -5.36 -2.85 -19.10
CA ASP A 187 -5.82 -1.49 -19.31
C ASP A 187 -6.51 -0.96 -18.04
N ILE A 188 -6.04 0.19 -17.54
CA ILE A 188 -6.57 0.85 -16.34
C ILE A 188 -8.10 0.96 -16.40
N HIS A 189 -8.68 1.09 -17.60
CA HIS A 189 -10.11 1.22 -17.81
C HIS A 189 -10.89 -0.11 -17.83
N ASN A 190 -10.20 -1.24 -17.87
CA ASN A 190 -10.84 -2.56 -17.94
C ASN A 190 -10.70 -3.35 -16.63
N ASN A 191 -11.04 -2.71 -15.51
CA ASN A 191 -11.00 -3.33 -14.19
C ASN A 191 -12.38 -3.39 -13.54
N SER A 192 -12.50 -4.22 -12.50
CA SER A 192 -13.74 -4.46 -11.77
C SER A 192 -14.37 -3.19 -11.18
N LEU A 193 -13.57 -2.22 -10.77
CA LEU A 193 -14.05 -0.96 -10.19
C LEU A 193 -14.73 -0.08 -11.23
N TYR A 194 -14.17 0.02 -12.45
CA TYR A 194 -14.83 0.73 -13.54
C TYR A 194 -16.09 0.02 -14.00
N SER A 195 -16.06 -1.31 -14.06
CA SER A 195 -17.25 -2.09 -14.37
C SER A 195 -18.37 -1.85 -13.36
N LEU A 196 -18.06 -1.81 -12.07
CA LEU A 196 -19.02 -1.45 -11.02
C LEU A 196 -19.54 -0.01 -11.19
N TYR A 197 -18.66 0.93 -11.48
CA TYR A 197 -19.03 2.32 -11.71
C TYR A 197 -19.99 2.44 -12.89
N GLU A 198 -19.70 1.78 -14.03
CA GLU A 198 -20.53 1.79 -15.23
C GLU A 198 -21.94 1.21 -14.99
N LEU A 199 -22.07 0.23 -14.08
CA LEU A 199 -23.35 -0.35 -13.70
C LEU A 199 -24.25 0.60 -12.91
N ILE A 200 -23.68 1.54 -12.17
CA ILE A 200 -24.41 2.42 -11.24
C ILE A 200 -24.43 3.89 -11.66
N LYS A 201 -23.61 4.29 -12.63
CA LYS A 201 -23.64 5.67 -13.14
C LYS A 201 -24.99 5.97 -13.79
N ARG A 202 -25.47 7.19 -13.62
CA ARG A 202 -26.66 7.65 -14.33
C ARG A 202 -26.42 7.62 -15.84
N LYS A 203 -27.35 7.02 -16.56
CA LYS A 203 -27.45 7.14 -18.02
C LYS A 203 -28.31 8.37 -18.28
N TYR A 204 -27.71 9.35 -18.95
CA TYR A 204 -28.45 10.54 -19.45
C TYR A 204 -29.31 10.15 -20.62
#